data_ff15c42978dec1f46ceef089faddb0d4
#
_entry.id   ff15c42978dec1f46ceef089faddb0d4
#
_cell.length_a   1.000
_cell.length_b   1.000
_cell.length_c   1.000
_cell.angle_alpha   90.00
_cell.angle_beta   90.00
_cell.angle_gamma   90.00
#
_symmetry.space_group_name_H-M   'P 1'
#
loop_
_entity.id
_entity.type
_entity.pdbx_description
1 polymer ?
#
loop_
_entity_poly.entity_id
_entity_poly.type
_entity_poly.pdbx_seq_one_letter_code
_entity_poly.pdbx_strand_id
1 'polypeptide(L)'
;PATTELKAGSCREFTDGVIYILRSVGIPCGTDKTIMRGDNNASHFWAFVLDKDRKTYVTEPVIWTEATKSRIMMAKAHRVTFGVNKEWMEESGDISRIYPTFRNACLQDVTSVYNDSANYQITISADDMYNRIDRSELLYLCLSNRNQWVPVDFALMQGNEVCFRNVGSDVVCTVATWNGNTLQIQSDPFLIEKNTGKLKFYHAEKERLNVNLYSKFYISEGYDLVYRMKGGVIEGSNRVDFGNADTIYFMEKAPQRLWTTVYPEKIKPYRYIRYKGPAGSYSNIAELALYDNKEDSVALTGKIIGTPGCWDGDGSHEYTNVFDGDPYTSFDYKYADGGWTGLDLKNSHVIRKIVYAPRNRDNFIRKGNNYELFYWNVGKWESLGGQTAGSDVLQYNVPKGFVVVFEESYSWRC
;
A
#
# COMPACT_ATOMS: atom_id res chain seq x y z
N PRO A 1 -21.10 21.63 2.69
CA PRO A 1 -20.83 21.02 1.39
C PRO A 1 -21.33 19.59 1.34
N ALA A 2 -21.74 19.12 0.15
CA ALA A 2 -22.31 17.77 -0.03
C ALA A 2 -21.45 16.65 0.58
N THR A 3 -20.14 16.75 0.47
CA THR A 3 -19.15 15.82 1.08
C THR A 3 -19.33 15.65 2.58
N THR A 4 -19.62 16.74 3.31
CA THR A 4 -19.79 16.69 4.77
C THR A 4 -21.12 16.05 5.16
N GLU A 5 -22.18 16.31 4.37
CA GLU A 5 -23.51 15.74 4.60
C GLU A 5 -23.56 14.27 4.21
N LEU A 6 -22.98 13.91 3.07
CA LEU A 6 -22.97 12.55 2.55
C LEU A 6 -21.90 11.66 3.19
N LYS A 7 -20.94 12.24 3.94
CA LYS A 7 -19.76 11.55 4.48
C LYS A 7 -19.00 10.75 3.44
N ALA A 8 -19.01 11.22 2.18
CA ALA A 8 -18.39 10.57 1.03
C ALA A 8 -17.74 11.63 0.13
N GLY A 9 -16.58 11.30 -0.41
CA GLY A 9 -15.84 12.16 -1.32
C GLY A 9 -14.44 11.62 -1.59
N SER A 10 -13.75 12.22 -2.55
CA SER A 10 -12.35 11.93 -2.84
C SER A 10 -11.43 12.49 -1.74
N CYS A 11 -10.19 11.99 -1.69
CA CYS A 11 -9.16 12.53 -0.77
C CYS A 11 -8.99 14.05 -0.93
N ARG A 12 -9.15 14.59 -2.15
CA ARG A 12 -9.07 16.03 -2.41
C ARG A 12 -10.22 16.80 -1.77
N GLU A 13 -11.45 16.33 -1.93
CA GLU A 13 -12.64 16.99 -1.36
C GLU A 13 -12.63 16.98 0.16
N PHE A 14 -12.19 15.88 0.80
CA PHE A 14 -11.96 15.86 2.24
C PHE A 14 -10.87 16.83 2.67
N THR A 15 -9.76 16.88 1.94
CA THR A 15 -8.66 17.82 2.20
C THR A 15 -9.14 19.27 2.13
N ASP A 16 -9.87 19.62 1.08
CA ASP A 16 -10.41 20.98 0.90
C ASP A 16 -11.39 21.33 2.06
N GLY A 17 -12.26 20.40 2.45
CA GLY A 17 -13.17 20.58 3.58
C GLY A 17 -12.45 20.84 4.90
N VAL A 18 -11.42 20.06 5.22
CA VAL A 18 -10.57 20.25 6.40
C VAL A 18 -9.89 21.61 6.38
N ILE A 19 -9.31 22.02 5.24
CA ILE A 19 -8.62 23.30 5.07
C ILE A 19 -9.58 24.49 5.29
N TYR A 20 -10.79 24.43 4.75
CA TYR A 20 -11.81 25.49 4.97
C TYR A 20 -12.14 25.63 6.45
N ILE A 21 -12.37 24.53 7.17
CA ILE A 21 -12.65 24.55 8.61
C ILE A 21 -11.48 25.16 9.39
N LEU A 22 -10.25 24.70 9.14
CA LEU A 22 -9.06 25.17 9.87
C LEU A 22 -8.79 26.67 9.64
N ARG A 23 -8.90 27.12 8.39
CA ARG A 23 -8.71 28.53 8.04
C ARG A 23 -9.78 29.45 8.64
N SER A 24 -11.03 28.96 8.77
CA SER A 24 -12.10 29.75 9.39
C SER A 24 -11.82 30.08 10.86
N VAL A 25 -10.98 29.31 11.53
CA VAL A 25 -10.56 29.52 12.92
C VAL A 25 -9.11 30.01 13.03
N GLY A 26 -8.50 30.44 11.92
CA GLY A 26 -7.18 31.10 11.89
C GLY A 26 -5.99 30.14 11.96
N ILE A 27 -6.18 28.84 11.73
CA ILE A 27 -5.07 27.85 11.72
C ILE A 27 -4.36 27.88 10.36
N PRO A 28 -3.03 28.09 10.30
CA PRO A 28 -2.27 28.05 9.07
C PRO A 28 -2.19 26.63 8.53
N CYS A 29 -2.80 26.41 7.37
CA CYS A 29 -2.89 25.10 6.74
C CYS A 29 -2.95 25.20 5.21
N GLY A 30 -2.71 24.09 4.56
CA GLY A 30 -2.79 23.97 3.10
C GLY A 30 -2.81 22.52 2.65
N THR A 31 -2.65 22.34 1.34
CA THR A 31 -2.68 21.02 0.67
C THR A 31 -1.28 20.57 0.35
N ASP A 32 -0.92 19.37 0.79
CA ASP A 32 0.18 18.59 0.24
C ASP A 32 -0.38 17.43 -0.59
N LYS A 33 0.38 17.00 -1.59
CA LYS A 33 -0.03 15.93 -2.51
C LYS A 33 1.16 15.12 -2.97
N THR A 34 0.90 13.85 -3.33
CA THR A 34 1.77 13.07 -4.21
C THR A 34 1.08 12.85 -5.55
N ILE A 35 1.84 12.99 -6.63
CA ILE A 35 1.32 12.77 -8.00
C ILE A 35 1.00 11.30 -8.20
N MET A 36 1.86 10.43 -7.65
CA MET A 36 1.70 8.98 -7.69
C MET A 36 2.24 8.37 -6.40
N ARG A 37 1.44 7.50 -5.76
CA ARG A 37 1.89 6.71 -4.61
C ARG A 37 2.77 5.55 -5.08
N GLY A 38 3.67 5.09 -4.21
CA GLY A 38 4.53 3.94 -4.48
C GLY A 38 3.87 2.58 -4.19
N ASP A 39 2.77 2.59 -3.41
CA ASP A 39 2.07 1.38 -2.94
C ASP A 39 0.74 1.11 -3.64
N ASN A 40 0.28 2.02 -4.50
CA ASN A 40 -0.93 1.84 -5.30
C ASN A 40 -0.90 2.76 -6.54
N ASN A 41 -1.86 2.56 -7.45
CA ASN A 41 -1.93 3.31 -8.71
C ASN A 41 -2.78 4.59 -8.59
N ALA A 42 -2.57 5.39 -7.55
CA ALA A 42 -3.35 6.60 -7.29
C ALA A 42 -2.47 7.79 -6.90
N SER A 43 -2.95 8.98 -7.24
CA SER A 43 -2.51 10.22 -6.59
C SER A 43 -3.13 10.30 -5.18
N HIS A 44 -2.55 11.12 -4.31
CA HIS A 44 -3.12 11.36 -2.99
C HIS A 44 -2.98 12.82 -2.60
N PHE A 45 -3.99 13.33 -1.88
CA PHE A 45 -4.06 14.70 -1.34
C PHE A 45 -4.35 14.60 0.15
N TRP A 46 -3.71 15.47 0.93
CA TRP A 46 -3.97 15.56 2.37
C TRP A 46 -3.75 16.98 2.87
N ALA A 47 -4.37 17.31 4.00
CA ALA A 47 -4.17 18.61 4.64
C ALA A 47 -2.93 18.59 5.52
N PHE A 48 -2.17 19.69 5.50
CA PHE A 48 -1.14 19.95 6.48
C PHE A 48 -1.49 21.18 7.33
N VAL A 49 -0.98 21.22 8.54
CA VAL A 49 -0.94 22.39 9.41
C VAL A 49 0.49 22.67 9.84
N LEU A 50 0.78 23.92 10.11
CA LEU A 50 2.03 24.35 10.69
C LEU A 50 1.80 24.77 12.15
N ASP A 51 2.62 24.28 13.07
CA ASP A 51 2.66 24.82 14.42
C ASP A 51 3.44 26.15 14.50
N LYS A 52 3.56 26.69 15.71
CA LYS A 52 4.31 27.95 15.97
C LYS A 52 5.78 27.86 15.57
N ASP A 53 6.37 26.67 15.57
CA ASP A 53 7.77 26.41 15.22
C ASP A 53 7.92 25.99 13.74
N ARG A 54 6.84 26.10 12.94
CA ARG A 54 6.72 25.70 11.53
C ARG A 54 6.88 24.20 11.30
N LYS A 55 6.72 23.39 12.33
CA LYS A 55 6.68 21.93 12.18
C LYS A 55 5.38 21.53 11.48
N THR A 56 5.48 20.60 10.54
CA THR A 56 4.35 20.16 9.74
C THR A 56 3.66 18.96 10.39
N TYR A 57 2.35 19.06 10.54
CA TYR A 57 1.46 17.96 10.92
C TYR A 57 0.48 17.69 9.78
N VAL A 58 0.10 16.45 9.58
CA VAL A 58 -0.73 16.00 8.45
C VAL A 58 -1.89 15.13 8.91
N THR A 59 -2.96 15.12 8.14
CA THR A 59 -4.09 14.21 8.37
C THR A 59 -3.87 12.86 7.67
N GLU A 60 -3.99 11.74 8.41
CA GLU A 60 -4.02 10.38 7.87
C GLU A 60 -5.13 9.55 8.53
N PRO A 61 -6.19 9.27 7.84
CA PRO A 61 -7.12 10.16 7.14
C PRO A 61 -7.95 11.00 8.10
N VAL A 62 -7.96 10.65 9.42
CA VAL A 62 -8.70 11.36 10.48
C VAL A 62 -7.87 11.68 11.72
N ILE A 63 -6.63 11.22 11.77
CA ILE A 63 -5.71 11.44 12.89
C ILE A 63 -4.61 12.40 12.43
N TRP A 64 -4.33 13.43 13.22
CA TRP A 64 -3.19 14.31 12.99
C TRP A 64 -1.91 13.65 13.48
N THR A 65 -0.91 13.58 12.61
CA THR A 65 0.41 13.05 12.92
C THR A 65 1.50 14.01 12.43
N GLU A 66 2.69 13.92 13.00
CA GLU A 66 3.85 14.60 12.46
C GLU A 66 4.12 14.08 11.04
N ALA A 67 4.46 14.98 10.11
CA ALA A 67 4.70 14.60 8.72
C ALA A 67 5.76 13.49 8.57
N THR A 68 6.79 13.53 9.42
CA THR A 68 7.86 12.51 9.47
C THR A 68 7.37 11.11 9.85
N LYS A 69 6.19 10.99 10.45
CA LYS A 69 5.56 9.72 10.82
C LYS A 69 4.52 9.25 9.80
N SER A 70 4.36 9.99 8.71
CA SER A 70 3.45 9.63 7.62
C SER A 70 3.82 8.28 7.02
N ARG A 71 2.79 7.45 6.77
CA ARG A 71 2.93 6.11 6.17
C ARG A 71 2.66 6.10 4.67
N ILE A 72 2.55 7.28 4.03
CA ILE A 72 2.32 7.36 2.59
C ILE A 72 3.62 7.01 1.87
N MET A 73 3.63 5.90 1.15
CA MET A 73 4.76 5.52 0.30
C MET A 73 4.76 6.40 -0.95
N MET A 74 5.80 7.21 -1.14
CA MET A 74 5.90 8.18 -2.24
C MET A 74 7.36 8.48 -2.57
N ALA A 75 7.63 8.72 -3.86
CA ALA A 75 8.92 9.26 -4.29
C ALA A 75 9.00 10.77 -4.05
N LYS A 76 7.88 11.49 -4.26
CA LYS A 76 7.82 12.96 -4.15
C LYS A 76 6.53 13.41 -3.49
N ALA A 77 6.66 14.42 -2.64
CA ALA A 77 5.56 15.19 -2.06
C ALA A 77 5.66 16.65 -2.49
N HIS A 78 4.53 17.21 -2.93
CA HIS A 78 4.46 18.59 -3.38
C HIS A 78 3.43 19.37 -2.55
N ARG A 79 3.81 20.56 -2.07
CA ARG A 79 2.93 21.52 -1.43
C ARG A 79 2.33 22.46 -2.46
N VAL A 80 1.02 22.63 -2.41
CA VAL A 80 0.34 23.66 -3.20
C VAL A 80 0.53 25.00 -2.49
N THR A 81 1.16 25.96 -3.18
CA THR A 81 1.46 27.30 -2.67
C THR A 81 0.56 28.34 -3.34
N PHE A 82 0.40 29.51 -2.71
CA PHE A 82 -0.27 30.68 -3.33
C PHE A 82 0.71 31.53 -4.17
N GLY A 83 1.99 31.46 -3.84
CA GLY A 83 3.04 32.14 -4.58
C GLY A 83 3.67 31.24 -5.62
N VAL A 84 4.20 31.88 -6.65
CA VAL A 84 4.96 31.17 -7.70
C VAL A 84 6.32 30.76 -7.13
N ASN A 85 6.68 29.49 -7.34
CA ASN A 85 8.01 28.97 -7.04
C ASN A 85 8.98 29.37 -8.16
N LYS A 86 9.89 30.31 -7.87
CA LYS A 86 10.85 30.81 -8.84
C LYS A 86 11.89 29.76 -9.26
N GLU A 87 12.38 28.99 -8.30
CA GLU A 87 13.34 27.90 -8.57
C GLU A 87 12.75 26.90 -9.58
N TRP A 88 11.50 26.51 -9.37
CA TRP A 88 10.77 25.66 -10.29
C TRP A 88 10.70 26.24 -11.71
N MET A 89 10.47 27.55 -11.83
CA MET A 89 10.41 28.21 -13.14
C MET A 89 11.78 28.33 -13.79
N GLU A 90 12.83 28.58 -13.02
CA GLU A 90 14.21 28.67 -13.53
C GLU A 90 14.73 27.31 -14.02
N GLU A 91 14.47 26.24 -13.28
CA GLU A 91 14.82 24.87 -13.67
C GLU A 91 14.04 24.40 -14.91
N SER A 92 12.81 24.87 -15.06
CA SER A 92 11.92 24.44 -16.15
C SER A 92 12.21 25.11 -17.50
N GLY A 93 12.82 26.28 -17.53
CA GLY A 93 13.04 27.07 -18.74
C GLY A 93 11.73 27.44 -19.45
N ASP A 94 11.49 26.93 -20.66
CA ASP A 94 10.23 27.16 -21.38
C ASP A 94 9.14 26.23 -20.85
N ILE A 95 8.17 26.79 -20.13
CA ILE A 95 7.05 26.06 -19.52
C ILE A 95 6.19 25.29 -20.53
N SER A 96 6.20 25.69 -21.81
CA SER A 96 5.45 24.98 -22.86
C SER A 96 6.06 23.61 -23.19
N ARG A 97 7.34 23.45 -22.93
CA ARG A 97 8.12 22.22 -23.19
C ARG A 97 8.08 21.22 -22.04
N ILE A 98 7.55 21.64 -20.88
CA ILE A 98 7.48 20.79 -19.70
C ILE A 98 6.27 19.84 -19.80
N TYR A 99 6.43 18.66 -19.18
CA TYR A 99 5.32 17.72 -19.03
C TYR A 99 4.12 18.39 -18.29
N PRO A 100 2.89 18.22 -18.77
CA PRO A 100 1.73 19.02 -18.34
C PRO A 100 1.52 19.13 -16.83
N THR A 101 1.77 18.06 -16.07
CA THR A 101 1.62 18.05 -14.60
C THR A 101 2.49 19.09 -13.90
N PHE A 102 3.64 19.44 -14.46
CA PHE A 102 4.61 20.37 -13.90
C PHE A 102 4.50 21.81 -14.41
N ARG A 103 3.52 22.10 -15.27
CA ARG A 103 3.27 23.47 -15.73
C ARG A 103 2.68 24.40 -14.66
N ASN A 104 2.37 23.86 -13.49
CA ASN A 104 1.88 24.64 -12.35
C ASN A 104 3.04 25.11 -11.49
N ALA A 105 3.43 26.37 -11.64
CA ALA A 105 4.51 26.97 -10.87
C ALA A 105 4.16 27.23 -9.37
N CYS A 106 2.93 26.95 -8.94
CA CYS A 106 2.52 27.03 -7.53
C CYS A 106 2.71 25.69 -6.81
N LEU A 107 3.76 24.96 -7.13
CA LEU A 107 4.17 23.72 -6.46
C LEU A 107 5.55 23.89 -5.83
N GLN A 108 5.71 23.39 -4.62
CA GLN A 108 6.97 23.32 -3.90
C GLN A 108 7.26 21.88 -3.52
N ASP A 109 8.46 21.39 -3.78
CA ASP A 109 8.92 20.10 -3.26
C ASP A 109 9.04 20.19 -1.72
N VAL A 110 8.30 19.34 -1.04
CA VAL A 110 8.31 19.21 0.42
C VAL A 110 8.61 17.77 0.86
N THR A 111 9.17 16.96 -0.03
CA THR A 111 9.48 15.56 0.26
C THR A 111 10.35 15.41 1.51
N SER A 112 11.29 16.34 1.71
CA SER A 112 12.15 16.37 2.90
C SER A 112 11.40 16.52 4.22
N VAL A 113 10.19 17.05 4.20
CA VAL A 113 9.36 17.21 5.41
C VAL A 113 8.78 15.89 5.87
N TYR A 114 8.62 14.92 4.97
CA TYR A 114 7.98 13.62 5.22
C TYR A 114 8.94 12.49 5.58
N ASN A 115 10.19 12.62 5.20
CA ASN A 115 11.19 11.56 5.38
C ASN A 115 12.24 11.99 6.41
N ASP A 116 12.15 11.48 7.63
CA ASP A 116 13.06 11.81 8.74
C ASP A 116 14.52 11.37 8.48
N SER A 117 14.75 10.40 7.61
CA SER A 117 16.06 9.76 7.49
C SER A 117 16.53 9.48 6.06
N ALA A 118 15.74 9.78 5.05
CA ALA A 118 16.08 9.30 3.71
C ALA A 118 15.51 10.17 2.58
N ASN A 119 15.90 11.46 2.56
CA ASN A 119 15.83 12.22 1.33
C ASN A 119 17.06 11.91 0.51
N TYR A 120 16.92 10.95 -0.39
CA TYR A 120 18.05 10.58 -1.23
C TYR A 120 18.21 11.58 -2.37
N GLN A 121 19.45 11.90 -2.63
CA GLN A 121 19.85 12.45 -3.91
C GLN A 121 20.16 11.26 -4.82
N ILE A 122 19.41 11.13 -5.91
CA ILE A 122 19.60 10.06 -6.88
C ILE A 122 20.28 10.62 -8.10
N THR A 123 21.38 9.99 -8.49
CA THR A 123 22.12 10.34 -9.70
C THR A 123 22.05 9.17 -10.68
N ILE A 124 21.61 9.43 -11.91
CA ILE A 124 21.54 8.48 -13.00
C ILE A 124 22.55 8.89 -14.06
N SER A 125 23.46 7.99 -14.42
CA SER A 125 24.42 8.21 -15.49
C SER A 125 23.76 8.08 -16.86
N ALA A 126 24.27 8.81 -17.84
CA ALA A 126 23.91 8.61 -19.25
C ALA A 126 24.25 7.19 -19.74
N ASP A 127 25.19 6.52 -19.11
CA ASP A 127 25.56 5.13 -19.44
C ASP A 127 24.47 4.12 -19.03
N ASP A 128 23.57 4.50 -18.07
CA ASP A 128 22.41 3.72 -17.67
C ASP A 128 21.17 4.00 -18.55
N MET A 129 21.31 4.86 -19.58
CA MET A 129 20.22 5.26 -20.46
C MET A 129 20.28 4.54 -21.81
N TYR A 130 19.11 4.30 -22.40
CA TYR A 130 19.00 3.64 -23.72
C TYR A 130 19.51 4.48 -24.88
N ASN A 131 19.37 5.81 -24.77
CA ASN A 131 19.73 6.74 -25.83
C ASN A 131 20.65 7.83 -25.29
N ARG A 132 21.42 8.43 -26.22
CA ARG A 132 22.19 9.62 -25.90
C ARG A 132 21.27 10.81 -25.70
N ILE A 133 21.37 11.45 -24.51
CA ILE A 133 20.57 12.58 -24.11
C ILE A 133 21.36 13.88 -24.27
N ASP A 134 20.72 14.91 -24.79
CA ASP A 134 21.33 16.25 -24.91
C ASP A 134 21.45 16.92 -23.52
N ARG A 135 22.53 17.68 -23.33
CA ARG A 135 22.86 18.34 -22.05
C ARG A 135 21.82 19.38 -21.58
N SER A 136 20.93 19.82 -22.47
CA SER A 136 19.86 20.77 -22.18
C SER A 136 18.49 20.09 -22.04
N GLU A 137 18.44 18.77 -22.08
CA GLU A 137 17.19 18.01 -22.03
C GLU A 137 16.68 17.90 -20.58
N LEU A 138 15.35 18.05 -20.41
CA LEU A 138 14.66 17.77 -19.17
C LEU A 138 14.38 16.26 -19.09
N LEU A 139 14.83 15.67 -18.01
CA LEU A 139 14.57 14.28 -17.67
C LEU A 139 13.54 14.21 -16.53
N TYR A 140 12.67 13.23 -16.62
CA TYR A 140 11.59 13.02 -15.68
C TYR A 140 11.81 11.73 -14.91
N LEU A 141 11.75 11.80 -13.58
CA LEU A 141 11.63 10.64 -12.71
C LEU A 141 10.18 10.16 -12.75
N CYS A 142 9.96 8.91 -13.11
CA CYS A 142 8.63 8.35 -13.31
C CYS A 142 8.40 7.14 -12.40
N LEU A 143 7.17 7.03 -11.82
CA LEU A 143 6.71 5.85 -11.12
C LEU A 143 5.78 5.03 -12.00
N SER A 144 5.75 3.72 -11.75
CA SER A 144 4.83 2.80 -12.41
C SER A 144 3.38 3.07 -12.01
N ASN A 145 2.49 3.13 -12.98
CA ASN A 145 1.04 3.14 -12.81
C ASN A 145 0.43 2.17 -13.81
N ARG A 146 0.16 0.96 -13.40
CA ARG A 146 -0.19 -0.14 -14.30
C ARG A 146 0.92 -0.33 -15.34
N ASN A 147 0.56 -0.40 -16.65
CA ASN A 147 1.51 -0.45 -17.77
C ASN A 147 1.91 0.95 -18.29
N GLN A 148 1.85 1.96 -17.46
CA GLN A 148 2.25 3.32 -17.78
C GLN A 148 3.28 3.83 -16.77
N TRP A 149 4.01 4.85 -17.14
CA TRP A 149 4.93 5.57 -16.29
C TRP A 149 4.42 7.00 -16.09
N VAL A 150 4.35 7.44 -14.84
CA VAL A 150 3.84 8.76 -14.47
C VAL A 150 4.98 9.61 -13.92
N PRO A 151 5.30 10.75 -14.55
CA PRO A 151 6.31 11.67 -14.04
C PRO A 151 5.93 12.23 -12.68
N VAL A 152 6.87 12.16 -11.73
CA VAL A 152 6.71 12.65 -10.36
C VAL A 152 7.72 13.73 -9.99
N ASP A 153 8.80 13.85 -10.77
CA ASP A 153 9.84 14.86 -10.63
C ASP A 153 10.51 15.15 -11.99
N PHE A 154 11.27 16.22 -12.10
CA PHE A 154 12.08 16.53 -13.28
C PHE A 154 13.40 17.19 -12.89
N ALA A 155 14.41 17.02 -13.71
CA ALA A 155 15.71 17.65 -13.58
C ALA A 155 16.38 17.83 -14.93
N LEU A 156 17.29 18.79 -15.03
CA LEU A 156 18.13 19.00 -16.20
C LEU A 156 19.32 18.05 -16.22
N MET A 157 19.64 17.54 -17.40
CA MET A 157 20.88 16.82 -17.63
C MET A 157 22.08 17.72 -17.39
N GLN A 158 23.00 17.32 -16.53
CA GLN A 158 24.23 18.04 -16.21
C GLN A 158 25.46 17.19 -16.56
N GLY A 159 26.15 17.57 -17.64
CA GLY A 159 27.29 16.77 -18.11
C GLY A 159 26.83 15.40 -18.63
N ASN A 160 27.17 14.35 -17.91
CA ASN A 160 26.82 12.96 -18.22
C ASN A 160 25.86 12.34 -17.17
N GLU A 161 25.23 13.17 -16.33
CA GLU A 161 24.38 12.71 -15.22
C GLU A 161 23.14 13.58 -15.07
N VAL A 162 22.06 12.99 -14.59
CA VAL A 162 20.88 13.70 -14.07
C VAL A 162 20.76 13.43 -12.59
N CYS A 163 20.48 14.48 -11.82
CA CYS A 163 20.36 14.41 -10.36
C CYS A 163 18.98 14.83 -9.91
N PHE A 164 18.23 13.88 -9.33
CA PHE A 164 16.95 14.14 -8.66
C PHE A 164 17.20 14.27 -7.15
N ARG A 165 16.70 15.35 -6.54
CA ARG A 165 16.91 15.65 -5.12
C ARG A 165 15.68 15.27 -4.30
N ASN A 166 15.88 15.05 -2.99
CA ASN A 166 14.78 14.78 -2.04
C ASN A 166 13.84 13.67 -2.51
N VAL A 167 14.37 12.52 -2.93
CA VAL A 167 13.54 11.41 -3.41
C VAL A 167 13.31 10.40 -2.28
N GLY A 168 12.07 9.96 -2.12
CA GLY A 168 11.72 8.89 -1.18
C GLY A 168 12.20 7.53 -1.67
N SER A 169 12.34 6.59 -0.76
CA SER A 169 12.81 5.22 -1.04
C SER A 169 11.70 4.20 -1.09
N ASP A 170 12.06 2.95 -1.36
CA ASP A 170 11.17 1.78 -1.42
C ASP A 170 10.16 1.85 -2.58
N VAL A 171 10.50 2.61 -3.62
CA VAL A 171 9.68 2.81 -4.81
C VAL A 171 10.44 2.43 -6.08
N VAL A 172 9.73 1.89 -7.07
CA VAL A 172 10.30 1.55 -8.37
C VAL A 172 10.08 2.70 -9.34
N CYS A 173 11.17 3.18 -9.89
CA CYS A 173 11.22 4.32 -10.79
C CYS A 173 11.84 3.95 -12.16
N THR A 174 11.67 4.83 -13.12
CA THR A 174 12.44 4.91 -14.37
C THR A 174 12.67 6.36 -14.73
N VAL A 175 13.56 6.62 -15.70
CA VAL A 175 13.78 7.95 -16.24
C VAL A 175 13.21 8.04 -17.65
N ALA A 176 12.63 9.19 -17.98
CA ALA A 176 12.02 9.46 -19.28
C ALA A 176 12.36 10.87 -19.79
N THR A 177 12.25 11.07 -21.09
CA THR A 177 12.17 12.39 -21.75
C THR A 177 10.76 12.66 -22.24
N TRP A 178 10.44 13.93 -22.49
CA TRP A 178 9.14 14.36 -23.01
C TRP A 178 9.30 15.13 -24.31
N ASN A 179 8.76 14.61 -25.40
CA ASN A 179 8.88 15.23 -26.75
C ASN A 179 7.74 16.22 -27.08
N GLY A 180 6.93 16.60 -26.10
CA GLY A 180 5.75 17.47 -26.29
C GLY A 180 4.44 16.69 -26.44
N ASN A 181 4.48 15.39 -26.72
CA ASN A 181 3.32 14.54 -26.95
C ASN A 181 3.37 13.21 -26.18
N THR A 182 4.53 12.57 -26.13
CA THR A 182 4.71 11.26 -25.50
C THR A 182 5.95 11.23 -24.62
N LEU A 183 5.85 10.46 -23.53
CA LEU A 183 7.01 10.09 -22.72
C LEU A 183 7.82 9.02 -23.45
N GLN A 184 9.13 9.24 -23.54
CA GLN A 184 10.08 8.29 -24.07
C GLN A 184 10.96 7.79 -22.93
N ILE A 185 10.78 6.53 -22.55
CA ILE A 185 11.51 5.94 -21.43
C ILE A 185 12.98 5.76 -21.84
N GLN A 186 13.87 6.16 -20.94
CA GLN A 186 15.32 6.22 -21.19
C GLN A 186 16.13 5.23 -20.35
N SER A 187 15.55 4.63 -19.30
CA SER A 187 16.27 3.65 -18.47
C SER A 187 15.44 2.42 -18.18
N ASP A 188 16.10 1.34 -17.79
CA ASP A 188 15.43 0.22 -17.12
C ASP A 188 14.81 0.67 -15.80
N PRO A 189 13.76 0.00 -15.33
CA PRO A 189 13.21 0.25 -13.99
C PRO A 189 14.25 0.00 -12.90
N PHE A 190 14.25 0.83 -11.88
CA PHE A 190 15.12 0.66 -10.71
C PHE A 190 14.39 0.90 -9.41
N LEU A 191 14.72 0.12 -8.39
CA LEU A 191 14.28 0.31 -7.00
C LEU A 191 15.27 1.26 -6.31
N ILE A 192 14.73 2.24 -5.59
CA ILE A 192 15.50 3.04 -4.63
C ILE A 192 15.45 2.30 -3.30
N GLU A 193 16.55 1.65 -2.93
CA GLU A 193 16.59 0.81 -1.74
C GLU A 193 16.41 1.64 -0.46
N LYS A 194 15.54 1.16 0.42
CA LYS A 194 15.32 1.75 1.74
C LYS A 194 16.61 1.72 2.57
N ASN A 195 16.83 2.77 3.35
CA ASN A 195 17.98 2.98 4.23
C ASN A 195 19.34 3.21 3.56
N THR A 196 19.51 2.91 2.28
CA THR A 196 20.79 3.09 1.56
C THR A 196 20.71 4.11 0.45
N GLY A 197 19.52 4.28 -0.18
CA GLY A 197 19.33 5.07 -1.39
C GLY A 197 20.03 4.49 -2.63
N LYS A 198 20.58 3.29 -2.54
CA LYS A 198 21.21 2.63 -3.69
C LYS A 198 20.17 2.28 -4.73
N LEU A 199 20.55 2.38 -5.99
CA LEU A 199 19.72 2.03 -7.12
C LEU A 199 19.95 0.57 -7.50
N LYS A 200 18.88 -0.20 -7.52
CA LYS A 200 18.88 -1.57 -8.00
C LYS A 200 18.10 -1.63 -9.31
N PHE A 201 18.81 -1.70 -10.41
CA PHE A 201 18.20 -1.81 -11.74
C PHE A 201 17.65 -3.22 -11.99
N TYR A 202 16.55 -3.29 -12.73
CA TYR A 202 15.89 -4.52 -13.17
C TYR A 202 16.04 -4.66 -14.69
N HIS A 203 17.21 -5.14 -15.11
CA HIS A 203 17.50 -5.40 -16.51
C HIS A 203 16.70 -6.60 -17.02
N ALA A 204 16.27 -6.51 -18.29
CA ALA A 204 15.63 -7.62 -18.97
C ALA A 204 16.65 -8.74 -19.25
N GLU A 205 16.42 -9.94 -18.72
CA GLU A 205 17.30 -11.10 -18.93
C GLU A 205 16.58 -12.21 -19.69
N LYS A 206 17.36 -13.06 -20.39
CA LYS A 206 16.82 -14.24 -21.12
C LYS A 206 16.46 -15.37 -20.17
N GLU A 207 17.06 -15.41 -18.97
CA GLU A 207 16.71 -16.39 -17.94
C GLU A 207 15.24 -16.30 -17.58
N ARG A 208 14.57 -17.44 -17.49
CA ARG A 208 13.16 -17.50 -17.14
C ARG A 208 12.95 -18.19 -15.78
N LEU A 209 12.03 -17.64 -15.00
CA LEU A 209 11.70 -18.10 -13.67
C LEU A 209 10.22 -18.51 -13.61
N ASN A 210 9.93 -19.61 -12.92
CA ASN A 210 8.56 -19.94 -12.53
C ASN A 210 8.22 -19.16 -11.28
N VAL A 211 7.21 -18.30 -11.36
CA VAL A 211 6.78 -17.43 -10.26
C VAL A 211 5.34 -17.74 -9.85
N ASN A 212 5.09 -17.64 -8.55
CA ASN A 212 3.76 -17.67 -7.96
C ASN A 212 3.43 -16.27 -7.48
N LEU A 213 2.39 -15.64 -8.05
CA LEU A 213 1.91 -14.33 -7.65
C LEU A 213 0.71 -14.51 -6.73
N TYR A 214 0.81 -13.97 -5.52
CA TYR A 214 -0.25 -14.00 -4.50
C TYR A 214 -0.91 -12.64 -4.32
N SER A 215 -0.27 -11.58 -4.78
CA SER A 215 -0.72 -10.20 -4.66
C SER A 215 -0.50 -9.42 -5.95
N LYS A 216 -1.26 -8.34 -6.13
CA LYS A 216 -1.21 -7.47 -7.31
C LYS A 216 -0.05 -6.47 -7.25
N PHE A 217 0.35 -6.06 -6.05
CA PHE A 217 1.49 -5.19 -5.81
C PHE A 217 2.25 -5.61 -4.55
N TYR A 218 3.47 -5.11 -4.43
CA TYR A 218 4.36 -5.43 -3.32
C TYR A 218 3.76 -5.01 -1.97
N ILE A 219 3.82 -5.94 -1.01
CA ILE A 219 3.38 -5.71 0.36
C ILE A 219 4.60 -5.32 1.19
N SER A 220 4.70 -4.05 1.57
CA SER A 220 5.79 -3.54 2.40
C SER A 220 5.45 -3.65 3.89
N GLU A 221 6.41 -4.10 4.70
CA GLU A 221 6.23 -4.17 6.16
C GLU A 221 5.98 -2.78 6.75
N GLY A 222 4.92 -2.68 7.55
CA GLY A 222 4.48 -1.42 8.18
C GLY A 222 3.49 -0.59 7.38
N TYR A 223 3.31 -0.86 6.08
CA TYR A 223 2.34 -0.16 5.22
C TYR A 223 1.08 -0.96 4.94
N ASP A 224 1.11 -2.28 5.11
CA ASP A 224 -0.04 -3.14 4.84
C ASP A 224 -0.68 -3.66 6.12
N LEU A 225 -2.01 -3.76 6.10
CA LEU A 225 -2.83 -4.23 7.22
C LEU A 225 -2.54 -5.68 7.59
N VAL A 226 -2.08 -6.50 6.65
CA VAL A 226 -1.73 -7.92 6.89
C VAL A 226 -0.67 -8.10 7.97
N TYR A 227 0.25 -7.12 8.11
CA TYR A 227 1.30 -7.16 9.13
C TYR A 227 0.76 -7.02 10.57
N ARG A 228 -0.46 -6.52 10.75
CA ARG A 228 -1.11 -6.38 12.05
C ARG A 228 -1.47 -7.73 12.68
N MET A 229 -1.45 -8.83 11.92
CA MET A 229 -1.66 -10.18 12.46
C MET A 229 -0.39 -10.81 13.04
N LYS A 230 0.81 -10.33 12.70
CA LYS A 230 2.09 -10.87 13.21
C LYS A 230 2.16 -10.69 14.74
N GLY A 231 2.30 -11.81 15.45
CA GLY A 231 2.26 -11.85 16.92
C GLY A 231 0.88 -12.16 17.49
N GLY A 232 -0.14 -12.28 16.66
CA GLY A 232 -1.48 -12.71 17.07
C GLY A 232 -1.50 -14.17 17.50
N VAL A 233 -2.52 -14.54 18.28
CA VAL A 233 -2.69 -15.89 18.82
C VAL A 233 -4.09 -16.43 18.57
N ILE A 234 -4.18 -17.73 18.32
CA ILE A 234 -5.42 -18.49 18.42
C ILE A 234 -5.36 -19.31 19.69
N GLU A 235 -6.31 -19.05 20.58
CA GLU A 235 -6.38 -19.64 21.91
C GLU A 235 -7.60 -20.55 22.05
N GLY A 236 -7.47 -21.60 22.87
CA GLY A 236 -8.55 -22.49 23.25
C GLY A 236 -8.74 -22.55 24.75
N SER A 237 -10.00 -22.61 25.20
CA SER A 237 -10.36 -22.76 26.61
C SER A 237 -11.66 -23.58 26.76
N ASN A 238 -11.84 -24.21 27.91
CA ASN A 238 -13.11 -24.81 28.32
C ASN A 238 -13.88 -23.89 29.30
N ARG A 239 -13.39 -22.67 29.50
CA ARG A 239 -14.03 -21.60 30.29
C ARG A 239 -14.38 -20.43 29.38
N VAL A 240 -15.57 -19.88 29.54
CA VAL A 240 -16.07 -18.75 28.74
C VAL A 240 -15.26 -17.46 28.94
N ASP A 241 -14.63 -17.29 30.09
CA ASP A 241 -13.76 -16.16 30.40
C ASP A 241 -12.34 -16.30 29.87
N PHE A 242 -12.05 -17.42 29.19
CA PHE A 242 -10.72 -17.79 28.72
C PHE A 242 -9.67 -17.85 29.83
N GLY A 243 -10.08 -18.03 31.09
CA GLY A 243 -9.17 -18.31 32.19
C GLY A 243 -8.39 -19.61 31.92
N ASN A 244 -7.07 -19.57 32.01
CA ASN A 244 -6.15 -20.66 31.68
C ASN A 244 -6.29 -21.13 30.20
N ALA A 245 -6.45 -20.18 29.25
CA ALA A 245 -6.44 -20.51 27.82
C ALA A 245 -5.09 -21.05 27.38
N ASP A 246 -5.13 -22.05 26.52
CA ASP A 246 -3.93 -22.60 25.86
C ASP A 246 -3.77 -21.93 24.50
N THR A 247 -2.54 -21.55 24.12
CA THR A 247 -2.23 -21.13 22.75
C THR A 247 -2.27 -22.37 21.86
N ILE A 248 -3.19 -22.37 20.88
CA ILE A 248 -3.29 -23.39 19.84
C ILE A 248 -2.35 -23.08 18.67
N TYR A 249 -2.30 -21.82 18.28
CA TYR A 249 -1.42 -21.34 17.21
C TYR A 249 -0.94 -19.91 17.48
N PHE A 250 0.34 -19.66 17.21
CA PHE A 250 0.96 -18.33 17.28
C PHE A 250 1.37 -17.87 15.87
N MET A 251 0.98 -16.68 15.48
CA MET A 251 1.27 -16.11 14.16
C MET A 251 2.65 -15.45 14.15
N GLU A 252 3.69 -16.25 13.90
CA GLU A 252 5.08 -15.79 13.90
C GLU A 252 5.38 -14.81 12.76
N LYS A 253 4.69 -14.98 11.63
CA LYS A 253 4.85 -14.16 10.42
C LYS A 253 3.51 -13.61 9.95
N ALA A 254 3.56 -12.45 9.28
CA ALA A 254 2.39 -11.91 8.58
C ALA A 254 1.97 -12.86 7.43
N PRO A 255 0.65 -13.02 7.19
CA PRO A 255 0.15 -13.81 6.07
C PRO A 255 0.68 -13.25 4.73
N GLN A 256 1.11 -14.15 3.85
CA GLN A 256 1.59 -13.80 2.50
C GLN A 256 0.56 -14.12 1.42
N ARG A 257 -0.58 -14.72 1.81
CA ARG A 257 -1.67 -15.15 0.94
C ARG A 257 -3.00 -14.73 1.55
N LEU A 258 -4.04 -14.62 0.72
CA LEU A 258 -5.39 -14.37 1.20
C LEU A 258 -5.83 -15.44 2.20
N TRP A 259 -5.61 -16.70 1.86
CA TRP A 259 -5.96 -17.82 2.72
C TRP A 259 -4.71 -18.52 3.24
N THR A 260 -4.57 -18.57 4.56
CA THR A 260 -3.51 -19.32 5.23
C THR A 260 -4.09 -20.51 5.95
N THR A 261 -3.57 -21.69 5.64
CA THR A 261 -3.94 -22.94 6.32
C THR A 261 -2.82 -23.39 7.24
N VAL A 262 -3.15 -23.69 8.49
CA VAL A 262 -2.21 -24.21 9.48
C VAL A 262 -2.77 -25.45 10.18
N TYR A 263 -1.87 -26.33 10.62
CA TYR A 263 -2.20 -27.57 11.29
C TYR A 263 -1.60 -27.56 12.69
N PRO A 264 -2.40 -27.20 13.73
CA PRO A 264 -1.90 -27.17 15.09
C PRO A 264 -1.39 -28.54 15.56
N GLU A 265 -0.31 -28.54 16.29
CA GLU A 265 0.23 -29.76 16.91
C GLU A 265 -0.51 -30.11 18.21
N LYS A 266 -1.13 -29.13 18.85
CA LYS A 266 -1.85 -29.29 20.11
C LYS A 266 -3.16 -30.03 19.90
N ILE A 267 -3.34 -31.18 20.56
CA ILE A 267 -4.48 -32.09 20.39
C ILE A 267 -5.44 -32.12 21.58
N LYS A 268 -5.45 -31.09 22.41
CA LYS A 268 -6.36 -30.96 23.54
C LYS A 268 -7.73 -30.43 23.06
N PRO A 269 -8.88 -30.95 23.57
CA PRO A 269 -10.20 -30.46 23.17
C PRO A 269 -10.58 -29.18 23.91
N TYR A 270 -11.17 -28.24 23.16
CA TYR A 270 -11.67 -26.96 23.68
C TYR A 270 -13.09 -26.67 23.17
N ARG A 271 -13.91 -26.07 24.03
CA ARG A 271 -15.23 -25.58 23.67
C ARG A 271 -15.16 -24.16 23.09
N TYR A 272 -14.34 -23.31 23.67
CA TYR A 272 -14.21 -21.90 23.28
C TYR A 272 -12.89 -21.70 22.55
N ILE A 273 -12.96 -21.16 21.34
CA ILE A 273 -11.77 -20.81 20.53
C ILE A 273 -11.85 -19.35 20.18
N ARG A 274 -10.74 -18.61 20.30
CA ARG A 274 -10.69 -17.22 19.87
C ARG A 274 -9.38 -16.88 19.13
N TYR A 275 -9.46 -15.90 18.25
CA TYR A 275 -8.33 -15.11 17.79
C TYR A 275 -8.21 -13.86 18.64
N LYS A 276 -6.99 -13.55 19.05
CA LYS A 276 -6.62 -12.32 19.76
C LYS A 276 -5.44 -11.69 19.03
N GLY A 277 -5.62 -10.46 18.56
CA GLY A 277 -4.56 -9.70 17.91
C GLY A 277 -3.44 -9.31 18.87
N PRO A 278 -2.22 -9.05 18.37
CA PRO A 278 -1.15 -8.51 19.19
C PRO A 278 -1.46 -7.09 19.66
N ALA A 279 -0.71 -6.60 20.64
CA ALA A 279 -0.84 -5.23 21.12
C ALA A 279 -0.64 -4.21 19.97
N GLY A 280 -1.44 -3.16 19.94
CA GLY A 280 -1.38 -2.10 18.93
C GLY A 280 -1.98 -2.48 17.57
N SER A 281 -2.59 -3.66 17.42
CA SER A 281 -3.03 -4.18 16.12
C SER A 281 -4.49 -3.92 15.77
N TYR A 282 -5.31 -3.47 16.71
CA TYR A 282 -6.76 -3.37 16.57
C TYR A 282 -7.44 -4.72 16.24
N SER A 283 -6.76 -5.83 16.47
CA SER A 283 -7.22 -7.22 16.19
C SER A 283 -7.69 -7.44 14.76
N ASN A 284 -6.98 -6.85 13.78
CA ASN A 284 -7.33 -6.93 12.37
C ASN A 284 -7.26 -8.37 11.84
N ILE A 285 -8.42 -8.93 11.52
CA ILE A 285 -8.61 -10.23 10.87
C ILE A 285 -9.86 -10.17 9.98
N ALA A 286 -9.83 -10.82 8.82
CA ALA A 286 -10.99 -10.92 7.94
C ALA A 286 -11.78 -12.20 8.19
N GLU A 287 -11.14 -13.38 8.17
CA GLU A 287 -11.82 -14.67 8.29
C GLU A 287 -11.09 -15.64 9.21
N LEU A 288 -11.86 -16.50 9.88
CA LEU A 288 -11.37 -17.60 10.68
C LEU A 288 -12.28 -18.83 10.55
N ALA A 289 -11.75 -19.94 10.05
CA ALA A 289 -12.44 -21.21 9.97
C ALA A 289 -11.66 -22.30 10.75
N LEU A 290 -12.37 -23.07 11.56
CA LEU A 290 -11.83 -24.09 12.44
C LEU A 290 -12.34 -25.46 12.05
N TYR A 291 -11.48 -26.50 12.10
CA TYR A 291 -11.83 -27.86 11.71
C TYR A 291 -11.27 -28.87 12.72
N ASP A 292 -12.04 -29.88 13.05
CA ASP A 292 -11.60 -30.99 13.92
C ASP A 292 -11.04 -32.19 13.15
N ASN A 293 -11.05 -32.11 11.81
CA ASN A 293 -10.39 -33.05 10.92
C ASN A 293 -9.59 -32.27 9.86
N LYS A 294 -8.42 -32.79 9.45
CA LYS A 294 -7.55 -32.16 8.44
C LYS A 294 -8.14 -32.15 7.04
N GLU A 295 -8.94 -33.15 6.71
CA GLU A 295 -9.52 -33.36 5.39
C GLU A 295 -10.88 -32.67 5.20
N ASP A 296 -11.49 -32.17 6.28
CA ASP A 296 -12.81 -31.56 6.19
C ASP A 296 -12.82 -30.30 5.33
N SER A 297 -13.89 -30.13 4.55
CA SER A 297 -14.21 -28.93 3.78
C SER A 297 -15.24 -28.03 4.50
N VAL A 298 -15.95 -28.57 5.51
CA VAL A 298 -16.97 -27.86 6.27
C VAL A 298 -16.38 -27.47 7.63
N ALA A 299 -16.33 -26.17 7.90
CA ALA A 299 -15.82 -25.64 9.15
C ALA A 299 -16.79 -25.93 10.32
N LEU A 300 -16.23 -26.04 11.52
CA LEU A 300 -17.00 -26.05 12.77
C LEU A 300 -17.81 -24.77 12.90
N THR A 301 -19.04 -24.90 13.35
CA THR A 301 -19.95 -23.79 13.60
C THR A 301 -20.24 -23.64 15.07
N GLY A 302 -20.54 -22.42 15.50
CA GLY A 302 -20.86 -22.14 16.89
C GLY A 302 -21.52 -20.77 17.06
N LYS A 303 -21.75 -20.37 18.30
CA LYS A 303 -22.16 -19.02 18.60
C LYS A 303 -20.94 -18.11 18.48
N ILE A 304 -21.01 -17.07 17.64
CA ILE A 304 -19.95 -16.09 17.52
C ILE A 304 -19.89 -15.29 18.83
N ILE A 305 -18.70 -15.16 19.38
CA ILE A 305 -18.38 -14.44 20.61
C ILE A 305 -17.19 -13.52 20.35
N GLY A 306 -17.15 -12.37 21.02
CA GLY A 306 -16.06 -11.42 20.79
C GLY A 306 -16.23 -10.11 21.54
N THR A 307 -15.32 -9.19 21.31
CA THR A 307 -15.34 -7.84 21.89
C THR A 307 -16.11 -6.91 20.95
N PRO A 308 -17.27 -6.37 21.36
CA PRO A 308 -18.08 -5.50 20.52
C PRO A 308 -17.45 -4.12 20.32
N GLY A 309 -17.76 -3.51 19.18
CA GLY A 309 -17.35 -2.17 18.78
C GLY A 309 -16.20 -2.15 17.81
N CYS A 310 -16.37 -1.40 16.73
CA CYS A 310 -15.40 -1.19 15.67
C CYS A 310 -14.88 0.25 15.65
N TRP A 311 -13.77 0.48 14.95
CA TRP A 311 -13.05 1.76 14.94
C TRP A 311 -13.87 2.91 14.36
N ASP A 312 -14.69 2.65 13.35
CA ASP A 312 -15.55 3.62 12.66
C ASP A 312 -16.88 3.88 13.36
N GLY A 313 -17.27 2.99 14.31
CA GLY A 313 -18.48 3.13 15.12
C GLY A 313 -19.80 2.93 14.35
N ASP A 314 -19.75 2.56 13.06
CA ASP A 314 -20.93 2.34 12.22
C ASP A 314 -21.35 0.86 12.12
N GLY A 315 -20.56 -0.04 12.71
CA GLY A 315 -20.79 -1.48 12.71
C GLY A 315 -20.25 -2.23 11.49
N SER A 316 -19.56 -1.54 10.57
CA SER A 316 -19.05 -2.16 9.34
C SER A 316 -17.87 -3.11 9.57
N HIS A 317 -17.20 -3.02 10.72
CA HIS A 317 -16.00 -3.81 11.07
C HIS A 317 -16.13 -4.54 12.41
N GLU A 318 -17.31 -5.09 12.71
CA GLU A 318 -17.56 -5.83 13.94
C GLU A 318 -16.92 -7.23 13.97
N TYR A 319 -16.69 -7.75 15.17
CA TYR A 319 -16.07 -9.07 15.38
C TYR A 319 -16.84 -10.23 14.74
N THR A 320 -18.10 -10.03 14.40
CA THR A 320 -18.96 -11.02 13.72
C THR A 320 -18.59 -11.24 12.27
N ASN A 321 -17.97 -10.26 11.62
CA ASN A 321 -17.57 -10.36 10.21
C ASN A 321 -16.54 -11.46 9.94
N VAL A 322 -15.82 -11.88 10.98
CA VAL A 322 -14.77 -12.91 10.86
C VAL A 322 -15.31 -14.31 10.54
N PHE A 323 -16.64 -14.45 10.48
CA PHE A 323 -17.31 -15.73 10.23
C PHE A 323 -18.43 -15.58 9.19
N ASP A 324 -18.42 -14.55 8.36
CA ASP A 324 -19.45 -14.29 7.34
C ASP A 324 -19.13 -14.93 5.96
N GLY A 325 -17.90 -15.41 5.77
CA GLY A 325 -17.43 -16.05 4.55
C GLY A 325 -16.94 -15.07 3.48
N ASP A 326 -16.88 -13.78 3.78
CA ASP A 326 -16.35 -12.75 2.88
C ASP A 326 -14.97 -12.24 3.38
N PRO A 327 -13.85 -12.65 2.75
CA PRO A 327 -12.51 -12.22 3.17
C PRO A 327 -12.22 -10.72 2.91
N TYR A 328 -13.18 -9.96 2.42
CA TYR A 328 -13.09 -8.51 2.18
C TYR A 328 -13.86 -7.69 3.21
N THR A 329 -14.63 -8.32 4.08
CA THR A 329 -15.06 -7.76 5.36
C THR A 329 -14.01 -8.07 6.43
N SER A 330 -14.06 -7.43 7.59
CA SER A 330 -13.07 -7.68 8.64
C SER A 330 -13.52 -7.20 10.01
N PHE A 331 -12.88 -7.72 11.03
CA PHE A 331 -12.88 -7.14 12.35
C PHE A 331 -11.77 -6.08 12.46
N ASP A 332 -12.12 -4.91 12.96
CA ASP A 332 -11.19 -3.84 13.29
C ASP A 332 -11.65 -3.17 14.57
N TYR A 333 -11.11 -3.60 15.70
CA TYR A 333 -11.54 -3.19 17.01
C TYR A 333 -11.31 -1.69 17.23
N LYS A 334 -12.21 -1.04 17.97
CA LYS A 334 -12.16 0.41 18.23
C LYS A 334 -10.93 0.90 19.01
N TYR A 335 -10.28 0.01 19.77
CA TYR A 335 -9.05 0.32 20.50
C TYR A 335 -7.89 -0.51 19.99
N ALA A 336 -6.68 0.02 20.15
CA ALA A 336 -5.45 -0.66 19.72
C ALA A 336 -5.29 -2.04 20.36
N ASP A 337 -5.78 -2.21 21.59
CA ASP A 337 -5.62 -3.40 22.41
C ASP A 337 -6.95 -3.95 22.92
N GLY A 338 -6.98 -5.24 23.25
CA GLY A 338 -8.07 -5.91 23.94
C GLY A 338 -9.16 -6.48 23.05
N GLY A 339 -9.13 -6.25 21.74
CA GLY A 339 -10.05 -6.86 20.79
C GLY A 339 -9.79 -8.35 20.60
N TRP A 340 -10.86 -9.14 20.45
CA TRP A 340 -10.79 -10.55 20.08
C TRP A 340 -12.11 -11.01 19.46
N THR A 341 -12.07 -12.09 18.71
CA THR A 341 -13.23 -12.74 18.09
C THR A 341 -13.09 -14.25 18.13
N GLY A 342 -14.18 -15.00 18.20
CA GLY A 342 -14.12 -16.44 18.31
C GLY A 342 -15.48 -17.14 18.31
N LEU A 343 -15.48 -18.43 18.64
CA LEU A 343 -16.66 -19.29 18.66
C LEU A 343 -16.83 -20.00 20.02
N ASP A 344 -18.07 -20.06 20.49
CA ASP A 344 -18.54 -21.10 21.42
C ASP A 344 -19.07 -22.28 20.58
N LEU A 345 -18.31 -23.35 20.52
CA LEU A 345 -18.62 -24.55 19.74
C LEU A 345 -19.68 -25.44 20.40
N LYS A 346 -20.23 -25.05 21.55
CA LYS A 346 -21.16 -25.82 22.41
C LYS A 346 -20.53 -27.06 23.03
N ASN A 347 -19.80 -27.84 22.24
CA ASN A 347 -19.06 -29.01 22.67
C ASN A 347 -17.55 -28.78 22.52
N SER A 348 -16.73 -29.59 23.21
CA SER A 348 -15.29 -29.50 23.09
C SER A 348 -14.81 -30.26 21.85
N HIS A 349 -13.99 -29.61 21.03
CA HIS A 349 -13.40 -30.15 19.81
C HIS A 349 -11.88 -30.03 19.84
N VAL A 350 -11.19 -30.99 19.26
CA VAL A 350 -9.74 -30.92 19.01
C VAL A 350 -9.54 -30.22 17.67
N ILE A 351 -8.97 -29.03 17.68
CA ILE A 351 -8.74 -28.27 16.44
C ILE A 351 -7.53 -28.87 15.70
N ARG A 352 -7.74 -29.37 14.50
CA ARG A 352 -6.73 -30.05 13.68
C ARG A 352 -6.31 -29.27 12.43
N LYS A 353 -7.16 -28.34 11.97
CA LYS A 353 -6.87 -27.43 10.88
C LYS A 353 -7.50 -26.08 11.18
N ILE A 354 -6.78 -25.03 10.89
CA ILE A 354 -7.24 -23.65 10.98
C ILE A 354 -6.99 -23.00 9.62
N VAL A 355 -7.99 -22.30 9.10
CA VAL A 355 -7.87 -21.48 7.89
C VAL A 355 -8.23 -20.05 8.28
N TYR A 356 -7.41 -19.10 7.91
CA TYR A 356 -7.68 -17.70 8.22
C TYR A 356 -7.27 -16.77 7.08
N ALA A 357 -7.91 -15.60 7.02
CA ALA A 357 -7.60 -14.53 6.10
C ALA A 357 -7.29 -13.24 6.88
N PRO A 358 -6.24 -12.49 6.49
CA PRO A 358 -5.95 -11.19 7.09
C PRO A 358 -6.93 -10.12 6.59
N ARG A 359 -7.16 -9.09 7.39
CA ARG A 359 -7.65 -7.82 6.84
C ARG A 359 -6.69 -7.35 5.76
N ASN A 360 -7.23 -6.98 4.62
CA ASN A 360 -6.44 -6.59 3.45
C ASN A 360 -7.08 -5.43 2.69
N ARG A 361 -6.35 -4.86 1.74
CA ARG A 361 -6.79 -3.76 0.87
C ARG A 361 -7.14 -4.25 -0.53
N ASP A 362 -7.65 -5.48 -0.64
CA ASP A 362 -7.93 -6.11 -1.93
C ASP A 362 -6.68 -6.23 -2.82
N ASN A 363 -5.54 -6.42 -2.21
CA ASN A 363 -4.28 -6.64 -2.93
C ASN A 363 -4.08 -8.08 -3.39
N PHE A 364 -4.73 -9.06 -2.76
CA PHE A 364 -4.55 -10.47 -3.08
C PHE A 364 -5.20 -10.88 -4.41
N ILE A 365 -4.68 -11.94 -4.99
CA ILE A 365 -5.28 -12.58 -6.17
C ILE A 365 -6.61 -13.20 -5.78
N ARG A 366 -7.67 -12.90 -6.55
CA ARG A 366 -9.02 -13.44 -6.37
C ARG A 366 -9.30 -14.56 -7.35
N LYS A 367 -9.72 -15.71 -6.84
CA LYS A 367 -10.23 -16.80 -7.68
C LYS A 367 -11.39 -16.32 -8.55
N GLY A 368 -11.33 -16.63 -9.84
CA GLY A 368 -12.36 -16.29 -10.82
C GLY A 368 -12.14 -14.96 -11.55
N ASN A 369 -11.25 -14.09 -11.07
CA ASN A 369 -10.93 -12.85 -11.75
C ASN A 369 -9.88 -13.05 -12.83
N ASN A 370 -9.90 -12.18 -13.84
CA ASN A 370 -8.96 -12.20 -14.95
C ASN A 370 -7.77 -11.28 -14.67
N TYR A 371 -6.60 -11.78 -14.97
CA TYR A 371 -5.34 -11.06 -14.77
C TYR A 371 -4.50 -11.16 -16.02
N GLU A 372 -3.76 -10.08 -16.35
CA GLU A 372 -2.76 -10.05 -17.39
C GLU A 372 -1.42 -9.62 -16.80
N LEU A 373 -0.34 -10.35 -17.12
CA LEU A 373 1.01 -10.05 -16.68
C LEU A 373 1.79 -9.36 -17.79
N PHE A 374 2.44 -8.25 -17.46
CA PHE A 374 3.31 -7.51 -18.36
C PHE A 374 4.75 -7.56 -17.87
N TYR A 375 5.66 -7.59 -18.80
CA TYR A 375 7.09 -7.60 -18.59
C TYR A 375 7.73 -6.35 -19.24
N TRP A 376 8.66 -5.73 -18.52
CA TRP A 376 9.41 -4.61 -19.07
C TRP A 376 10.57 -5.13 -19.90
N ASN A 377 10.62 -4.78 -21.17
CA ASN A 377 11.67 -5.19 -22.10
C ASN A 377 12.17 -3.98 -22.90
N VAL A 378 13.30 -3.43 -22.49
CA VAL A 378 14.04 -2.34 -23.16
C VAL A 378 13.10 -1.24 -23.69
N GLY A 379 12.56 -0.42 -22.80
CA GLY A 379 11.75 0.76 -23.14
C GLY A 379 10.26 0.50 -23.42
N LYS A 380 9.76 -0.74 -23.34
CA LYS A 380 8.34 -1.07 -23.59
C LYS A 380 7.82 -2.19 -22.70
N TRP A 381 6.50 -2.19 -22.52
CA TRP A 381 5.79 -3.30 -21.90
C TRP A 381 5.45 -4.37 -22.94
N GLU A 382 5.72 -5.62 -22.60
CA GLU A 382 5.31 -6.79 -23.38
C GLU A 382 4.37 -7.67 -22.55
N SER A 383 3.23 -8.05 -23.13
CA SER A 383 2.29 -8.96 -22.49
C SER A 383 2.86 -10.38 -22.43
N LEU A 384 2.78 -10.98 -21.26
CA LEU A 384 3.08 -12.41 -21.03
C LEU A 384 1.80 -13.27 -21.01
N GLY A 385 0.68 -12.67 -21.38
CA GLY A 385 -0.61 -13.29 -21.49
C GLY A 385 -1.50 -13.10 -20.26
N GLY A 386 -2.79 -13.27 -20.51
CA GLY A 386 -3.85 -13.24 -19.51
C GLY A 386 -4.22 -14.63 -19.03
N GLN A 387 -4.74 -14.72 -17.81
CA GLN A 387 -5.34 -15.93 -17.28
C GLN A 387 -6.42 -15.62 -16.25
N THR A 388 -7.43 -16.50 -16.17
CA THR A 388 -8.39 -16.49 -15.06
C THR A 388 -7.81 -17.23 -13.87
N ALA A 389 -7.79 -16.64 -12.70
CA ALA A 389 -7.24 -17.26 -11.50
C ALA A 389 -8.10 -18.46 -11.05
N GLY A 390 -7.51 -19.65 -11.04
CA GLY A 390 -8.16 -20.87 -10.54
C GLY A 390 -8.19 -20.96 -9.01
N SER A 391 -7.34 -20.17 -8.33
CA SER A 391 -7.22 -20.07 -6.87
C SER A 391 -6.72 -18.67 -6.48
N ASP A 392 -6.23 -18.53 -5.26
CA ASP A 392 -5.58 -17.30 -4.75
C ASP A 392 -4.11 -17.15 -5.21
N VAL A 393 -3.71 -17.86 -6.27
CA VAL A 393 -2.37 -17.78 -6.84
C VAL A 393 -2.42 -17.83 -8.36
N LEU A 394 -1.60 -16.99 -9.00
CA LEU A 394 -1.32 -17.05 -10.42
C LEU A 394 0.07 -17.63 -10.66
N GLN A 395 0.19 -18.52 -11.63
CA GLN A 395 1.46 -19.12 -12.00
C GLN A 395 1.89 -18.64 -13.39
N TYR A 396 3.09 -18.09 -13.47
CA TYR A 396 3.68 -17.66 -14.72
C TYR A 396 5.13 -18.15 -14.85
N ASN A 397 5.54 -18.38 -16.09
CA ASN A 397 6.95 -18.51 -16.44
C ASN A 397 7.41 -17.18 -17.05
N VAL A 398 8.20 -16.40 -16.32
CA VAL A 398 8.56 -15.02 -16.66
C VAL A 398 10.05 -14.87 -16.96
N PRO A 399 10.45 -13.98 -17.88
CA PRO A 399 11.84 -13.53 -17.97
C PRO A 399 12.23 -12.83 -16.66
N LYS A 400 13.48 -12.98 -16.23
CA LYS A 400 14.01 -12.27 -15.08
C LYS A 400 14.12 -10.78 -15.39
N GLY A 401 13.55 -9.92 -14.55
CA GLY A 401 13.43 -8.49 -14.76
C GLY A 401 12.28 -7.88 -14.00
N PHE A 402 11.65 -6.85 -14.55
CA PHE A 402 10.53 -6.15 -13.91
C PHE A 402 9.19 -6.57 -14.54
N VAL A 403 8.26 -7.00 -13.72
CA VAL A 403 6.92 -7.41 -14.13
C VAL A 403 5.84 -6.66 -13.37
N VAL A 404 4.67 -6.47 -13.99
CA VAL A 404 3.47 -5.93 -13.35
C VAL A 404 2.27 -6.79 -13.72
N VAL A 405 1.33 -6.95 -12.79
CA VAL A 405 0.09 -7.70 -13.00
C VAL A 405 -1.12 -6.77 -12.96
N PHE A 406 -2.07 -6.99 -13.86
CA PHE A 406 -3.36 -6.28 -13.91
C PHE A 406 -4.52 -7.21 -13.67
N GLU A 407 -5.55 -6.66 -13.05
CA GLU A 407 -6.87 -7.24 -12.94
C GLU A 407 -7.83 -6.50 -13.88
N GLU A 408 -8.47 -7.20 -14.82
CA GLU A 408 -9.30 -6.58 -15.86
C GLU A 408 -10.56 -5.87 -15.33
N SER A 409 -11.08 -6.32 -14.18
CA SER A 409 -12.33 -5.82 -13.61
C SER A 409 -12.14 -4.79 -12.49
N TYR A 410 -10.94 -4.27 -12.27
CA TYR A 410 -10.66 -3.36 -11.16
C TYR A 410 -11.28 -1.97 -11.40
N SER A 411 -12.51 -1.79 -10.96
CA SER A 411 -13.10 -0.46 -10.74
C SER A 411 -12.63 0.04 -9.38
N TRP A 412 -11.90 1.14 -9.35
CA TRP A 412 -11.50 1.82 -8.12
C TRP A 412 -12.75 2.12 -7.28
N ARG A 413 -12.85 1.50 -6.13
CA ARG A 413 -13.67 2.03 -5.04
C ARG A 413 -12.71 2.89 -4.21
N CYS A 414 -12.87 4.20 -4.33
CA CYS A 414 -12.22 5.19 -3.46
C CYS A 414 -12.66 5.01 -2.02
#